data_532cfd6f1fa737ee9b33cb038cb0fa8f
#
_entry.id   532cfd6f1fa737ee9b33cb038cb0fa8f
#
_cell.length_a   1.000
_cell.length_b   1.000
_cell.length_c   1.000
_cell.angle_alpha   90.00
_cell.angle_beta   90.00
_cell.angle_gamma   90.00
#
_symmetry.space_group_name_H-M   'P 1'
#
loop_
_entity.id
_entity.type
_entity.pdbx_description
1 polymer ?
#
loop_
_entity_poly.entity_id
_entity_poly.type
_entity_poly.pdbx_seq_one_letter_code
_entity_poly.pdbx_strand_id
1 'polypeptide(L)'
;PRYAHSALDEALSLTKDSDKYYKLLAAKSQIYFANSVYDSGFVLHRSIIDYCDRVPMSPKIHGLLGTLKNTVGNYYSFLDKTDSALLCYSEAYQEIRQSEMEHKIPDIYINIADIYARKGAYDQRARYFRQALFVSDSLGIMDRMSFPIYFGLGETYMELRDFDLSDHFYRLAEKELDSRNLSEKFTFCNSRGNY
;
A
#
# COMPACT_ATOMS: atom_id res chain seq x y z
N PRO A 1 -6.29 11.38 13.42
CA PRO A 1 -7.44 10.83 12.65
C PRO A 1 -8.56 11.86 12.47
N ARG A 2 -9.04 12.53 13.55
CA ARG A 2 -10.16 13.49 13.48
C ARG A 2 -9.92 14.66 12.52
N TYR A 3 -8.71 15.21 12.50
CA TYR A 3 -8.33 16.31 11.58
C TYR A 3 -8.36 15.91 10.11
N ALA A 4 -7.94 14.69 9.78
CA ALA A 4 -7.96 14.21 8.40
C ALA A 4 -9.38 14.02 7.87
N HIS A 5 -10.31 13.53 8.70
CA HIS A 5 -11.73 13.44 8.34
C HIS A 5 -12.34 14.83 8.09
N SER A 6 -12.11 15.78 9.01
CA SER A 6 -12.64 17.15 8.89
C SER A 6 -12.13 17.85 7.62
N ALA A 7 -10.84 17.75 7.32
CA ALA A 7 -10.25 18.36 6.13
C ALA A 7 -10.80 17.74 4.83
N LEU A 8 -11.02 16.41 4.81
CA LEU A 8 -11.62 15.73 3.67
C LEU A 8 -13.09 16.09 3.48
N ASP A 9 -13.86 16.23 4.54
CA ASP A 9 -15.27 16.65 4.48
C ASP A 9 -15.40 18.09 3.95
N GLU A 10 -14.51 18.98 4.37
CA GLU A 10 -14.43 20.34 3.84
C GLU A 10 -14.07 20.34 2.34
N ALA A 11 -13.02 19.59 1.95
CA ALA A 11 -12.62 19.48 0.56
C ALA A 11 -13.72 18.88 -0.34
N LEU A 12 -14.46 17.88 0.16
CA LEU A 12 -15.60 17.29 -0.55
C LEU A 12 -16.73 18.31 -0.76
N SER A 13 -17.03 19.14 0.26
CA SER A 13 -18.09 20.16 0.17
C SER A 13 -17.77 21.28 -0.83
N LEU A 14 -16.49 21.56 -1.07
CA LEU A 14 -16.00 22.61 -1.96
C LEU A 14 -15.76 22.13 -3.40
N THR A 15 -15.71 20.82 -3.63
CA THR A 15 -15.34 20.26 -4.93
C THR A 15 -16.55 20.14 -5.85
N LYS A 16 -16.49 20.81 -7.02
CA LYS A 16 -17.47 20.69 -8.11
C LYS A 16 -17.06 19.73 -9.22
N ASP A 17 -15.80 19.31 -9.23
CA ASP A 17 -15.23 18.37 -10.19
C ASP A 17 -15.52 16.92 -9.71
N SER A 18 -16.27 16.17 -10.51
CA SER A 18 -16.67 14.79 -10.17
C SER A 18 -15.47 13.88 -10.00
N ASP A 19 -14.44 13.95 -10.86
CA ASP A 19 -13.25 13.12 -10.76
C ASP A 19 -12.50 13.38 -9.44
N LYS A 20 -12.35 14.65 -9.09
CA LYS A 20 -11.71 15.06 -7.84
C LYS A 20 -12.55 14.65 -6.63
N TYR A 21 -13.87 14.77 -6.72
CA TYR A 21 -14.79 14.33 -5.67
C TYR A 21 -14.62 12.84 -5.37
N TYR A 22 -14.65 11.96 -6.38
CA TYR A 22 -14.53 10.52 -6.17
C TYR A 22 -13.12 10.09 -5.74
N LYS A 23 -12.05 10.81 -6.13
CA LYS A 23 -10.71 10.62 -5.57
C LYS A 23 -10.67 10.93 -4.06
N LEU A 24 -11.31 12.00 -3.63
CA LEU A 24 -11.43 12.35 -2.20
C LEU A 24 -12.27 11.32 -1.43
N LEU A 25 -13.36 10.81 -2.04
CA LEU A 25 -14.14 9.72 -1.44
C LEU A 25 -13.29 8.44 -1.28
N ALA A 26 -12.46 8.10 -2.26
CA ALA A 26 -11.56 6.95 -2.16
C ALA A 26 -10.55 7.13 -1.02
N ALA A 27 -9.96 8.31 -0.87
CA ALA A 27 -9.07 8.62 0.25
C ALA A 27 -9.81 8.54 1.61
N LYS A 28 -11.05 9.06 1.68
CA LYS A 28 -11.89 8.97 2.89
C LYS A 28 -12.22 7.52 3.25
N SER A 29 -12.52 6.70 2.23
CA SER A 29 -12.76 5.28 2.42
C SER A 29 -11.53 4.56 2.99
N GLN A 30 -10.33 4.83 2.47
CA GLN A 30 -9.09 4.26 3.01
C GLN A 30 -8.91 4.60 4.50
N ILE A 31 -9.23 5.84 4.92
CA ILE A 31 -9.18 6.23 6.33
C ILE A 31 -10.20 5.43 7.16
N TYR A 32 -11.42 5.18 6.65
CA TYR A 32 -12.39 4.34 7.35
C TYR A 32 -11.88 2.91 7.52
N PHE A 33 -11.30 2.30 6.48
CA PHE A 33 -10.71 0.97 6.58
C PHE A 33 -9.54 0.94 7.58
N ALA A 34 -8.65 1.92 7.53
CA ALA A 34 -7.52 2.03 8.46
C ALA A 34 -7.95 2.20 9.93
N ASN A 35 -9.13 2.78 10.17
CA ASN A 35 -9.72 2.94 11.51
C ASN A 35 -10.72 1.82 11.86
N SER A 36 -10.78 0.75 11.09
CA SER A 36 -11.69 -0.40 11.29
C SER A 36 -13.20 -0.04 11.22
N VAL A 37 -13.56 1.06 10.55
CA VAL A 37 -14.95 1.48 10.31
C VAL A 37 -15.41 0.95 8.94
N TYR A 38 -15.46 -0.36 8.82
CA TYR A 38 -15.62 -1.07 7.54
C TYR A 38 -16.95 -0.76 6.83
N ASP A 39 -18.06 -0.71 7.57
CA ASP A 39 -19.39 -0.44 6.98
C ASP A 39 -19.41 0.90 6.24
N SER A 40 -18.90 1.97 6.87
CA SER A 40 -18.77 3.27 6.23
C SER A 40 -17.81 3.25 5.03
N GLY A 41 -16.73 2.51 5.14
CA GLY A 41 -15.77 2.29 4.04
C GLY A 41 -16.44 1.64 2.83
N PHE A 42 -17.20 0.56 3.04
CA PHE A 42 -17.93 -0.14 1.97
C PHE A 42 -19.05 0.68 1.35
N VAL A 43 -19.75 1.51 2.13
CA VAL A 43 -20.76 2.45 1.58
C VAL A 43 -20.12 3.41 0.59
N LEU A 44 -18.94 3.97 0.93
CA LEU A 44 -18.20 4.84 0.00
C LEU A 44 -17.70 4.06 -1.22
N HIS A 45 -17.20 2.84 -1.05
CA HIS A 45 -16.77 1.98 -2.18
C HIS A 45 -17.92 1.76 -3.16
N ARG A 46 -19.11 1.41 -2.68
CA ARG A 46 -20.28 1.22 -3.54
C ARG A 46 -20.58 2.49 -4.34
N SER A 47 -20.59 3.66 -3.69
CA SER A 47 -20.82 4.94 -4.36
C SER A 47 -19.79 5.23 -5.46
N ILE A 48 -18.51 4.86 -5.25
CA ILE A 48 -17.46 5.05 -6.24
C ILE A 48 -17.62 4.07 -7.41
N ILE A 49 -17.95 2.81 -7.13
CA ILE A 49 -18.21 1.79 -8.17
C ILE A 49 -19.39 2.23 -9.03
N ASP A 50 -20.51 2.64 -8.41
CA ASP A 50 -21.70 3.15 -9.11
C ASP A 50 -21.40 4.37 -10.00
N TYR A 51 -20.40 5.17 -9.65
CA TYR A 51 -19.90 6.23 -10.51
C TYR A 51 -19.08 5.68 -11.67
N CYS A 52 -18.13 4.80 -11.41
CA CYS A 52 -17.27 4.20 -12.43
C CYS A 52 -18.09 3.47 -13.50
N ASP A 53 -19.20 2.83 -13.12
CA ASP A 53 -20.09 2.11 -14.05
C ASP A 53 -20.88 3.05 -14.99
N ARG A 54 -21.00 4.34 -14.63
CA ARG A 54 -21.77 5.33 -15.40
C ARG A 54 -20.92 6.22 -16.31
N VAL A 55 -19.60 6.16 -16.18
CA VAL A 55 -18.69 7.00 -16.96
C VAL A 55 -17.81 6.13 -17.88
N PRO A 56 -17.34 6.67 -19.01
CA PRO A 56 -16.43 5.94 -19.88
C PRO A 56 -15.14 5.55 -19.14
N MET A 57 -14.67 4.33 -19.40
CA MET A 57 -13.37 3.89 -18.90
C MET A 57 -12.25 4.83 -19.35
N SER A 58 -11.41 5.20 -18.43
CA SER A 58 -10.28 6.10 -18.63
C SER A 58 -9.15 5.78 -17.65
N PRO A 59 -7.91 6.26 -17.87
CA PRO A 59 -6.82 6.07 -16.91
C PRO A 59 -7.17 6.53 -15.49
N LYS A 60 -7.99 7.55 -15.34
CA LYS A 60 -8.48 8.03 -14.03
C LYS A 60 -9.42 7.03 -13.37
N ILE A 61 -10.34 6.43 -14.12
CA ILE A 61 -11.27 5.41 -13.62
C ILE A 61 -10.52 4.14 -13.24
N HIS A 62 -9.58 3.69 -14.07
CA HIS A 62 -8.68 2.60 -13.71
C HIS A 62 -7.94 2.88 -12.39
N GLY A 63 -7.43 4.10 -12.19
CA GLY A 63 -6.77 4.50 -10.96
C GLY A 63 -7.68 4.43 -9.71
N LEU A 64 -8.95 4.84 -9.85
CA LEU A 64 -9.95 4.70 -8.79
C LEU A 64 -10.22 3.23 -8.47
N LEU A 65 -10.54 2.43 -9.47
CA LEU A 65 -10.84 1.00 -9.30
C LEU A 65 -9.66 0.25 -8.68
N GLY A 66 -8.43 0.49 -9.17
CA GLY A 66 -7.23 -0.11 -8.60
C GLY A 66 -7.01 0.27 -7.14
N THR A 67 -7.28 1.53 -6.78
CA THR A 67 -7.20 1.99 -5.38
C THR A 67 -8.23 1.28 -4.50
N LEU A 68 -9.47 1.13 -4.96
CA LEU A 68 -10.51 0.41 -4.22
C LEU A 68 -10.15 -1.06 -4.02
N LYS A 69 -9.74 -1.75 -5.09
CA LYS A 69 -9.36 -3.16 -5.05
C LYS A 69 -8.18 -3.40 -4.09
N ASN A 70 -7.17 -2.53 -4.10
CA ASN A 70 -6.07 -2.59 -3.13
C ASN A 70 -6.56 -2.43 -1.68
N THR A 71 -7.49 -1.50 -1.43
CA THR A 71 -8.07 -1.28 -0.09
C THR A 71 -8.86 -2.50 0.38
N VAL A 72 -9.65 -3.13 -0.50
CA VAL A 72 -10.36 -4.38 -0.19
C VAL A 72 -9.38 -5.55 0.03
N GLY A 73 -8.27 -5.59 -0.73
CA GLY A 73 -7.18 -6.53 -0.49
C GLY A 73 -6.60 -6.40 0.92
N ASN A 74 -6.33 -5.18 1.38
CA ASN A 74 -5.87 -4.92 2.76
C ASN A 74 -6.90 -5.39 3.81
N TYR A 75 -8.19 -5.17 3.55
CA TYR A 75 -9.25 -5.67 4.43
C TYR A 75 -9.27 -7.21 4.51
N TYR A 76 -9.20 -7.90 3.37
CA TYR A 76 -9.10 -9.37 3.37
C TYR A 76 -7.82 -9.88 4.02
N SER A 77 -6.71 -9.18 3.81
CA SER A 77 -5.44 -9.45 4.48
C SER A 77 -5.56 -9.34 6.02
N PHE A 78 -6.24 -8.31 6.50
CA PHE A 78 -6.52 -8.16 7.94
C PHE A 78 -7.40 -9.29 8.49
N LEU A 79 -8.35 -9.79 7.71
CA LEU A 79 -9.20 -10.95 8.08
C LEU A 79 -8.50 -12.30 7.89
N ASP A 80 -7.22 -12.33 7.57
CA ASP A 80 -6.43 -13.52 7.24
C ASP A 80 -6.98 -14.35 6.05
N LYS A 81 -7.79 -13.71 5.19
CA LYS A 81 -8.29 -14.29 3.95
C LYS A 81 -7.28 -14.10 2.82
N THR A 82 -6.14 -14.80 2.93
CA THR A 82 -4.96 -14.57 2.11
C THR A 82 -5.21 -14.72 0.60
N ASP A 83 -6.00 -15.71 0.18
CA ASP A 83 -6.28 -15.93 -1.25
C ASP A 83 -7.17 -14.84 -1.83
N SER A 84 -8.18 -14.38 -1.07
CA SER A 84 -9.01 -13.23 -1.45
C SER A 84 -8.20 -11.94 -1.52
N ALA A 85 -7.26 -11.75 -0.59
CA ALA A 85 -6.36 -10.59 -0.60
C ALA A 85 -5.46 -10.59 -1.85
N LEU A 86 -4.83 -11.73 -2.17
CA LEU A 86 -3.98 -11.87 -3.37
C LEU A 86 -4.77 -11.63 -4.66
N LEU A 87 -6.02 -12.11 -4.75
CA LEU A 87 -6.88 -11.84 -5.90
C LEU A 87 -7.13 -10.34 -6.04
N CYS A 88 -7.53 -9.67 -4.97
CA CYS A 88 -7.77 -8.22 -4.98
C CYS A 88 -6.51 -7.42 -5.35
N TYR A 89 -5.33 -7.81 -4.85
CA TYR A 89 -4.07 -7.15 -5.20
C TYR A 89 -3.69 -7.38 -6.67
N SER A 90 -3.93 -8.59 -7.20
CA SER A 90 -3.71 -8.87 -8.62
C SER A 90 -4.61 -8.01 -9.51
N GLU A 91 -5.89 -7.91 -9.17
CA GLU A 91 -6.83 -7.05 -9.88
C GLU A 91 -6.47 -5.57 -9.74
N ALA A 92 -6.06 -5.12 -8.54
CA ALA A 92 -5.60 -3.76 -8.31
C ALA A 92 -4.38 -3.41 -9.20
N TYR A 93 -3.43 -4.33 -9.31
CA TYR A 93 -2.26 -4.17 -10.18
C TYR A 93 -2.66 -3.99 -11.65
N GLN A 94 -3.61 -4.82 -12.15
CA GLN A 94 -4.09 -4.71 -13.54
C GLN A 94 -4.75 -3.35 -13.82
N GLU A 95 -5.54 -2.85 -12.87
CA GLU A 95 -6.18 -1.54 -12.99
C GLU A 95 -5.15 -0.40 -12.94
N ILE A 96 -4.23 -0.44 -11.95
CA ILE A 96 -3.21 0.60 -11.77
C ILE A 96 -2.29 0.70 -13.01
N ARG A 97 -1.95 -0.41 -13.65
CA ARG A 97 -1.16 -0.42 -14.88
C ARG A 97 -1.83 0.27 -16.08
N GLN A 98 -3.15 0.42 -16.07
CA GLN A 98 -3.92 1.13 -17.09
C GLN A 98 -4.22 2.57 -16.67
N SER A 99 -3.63 3.05 -15.58
CA SER A 99 -3.85 4.37 -15.01
C SER A 99 -2.58 5.24 -15.05
N GLU A 100 -2.72 6.49 -14.65
CA GLU A 100 -1.59 7.41 -14.40
C GLU A 100 -1.01 7.25 -12.97
N MET A 101 -1.33 6.15 -12.28
CA MET A 101 -1.01 5.94 -10.86
C MET A 101 0.01 4.81 -10.64
N GLU A 102 0.91 4.58 -11.59
CA GLU A 102 1.95 3.54 -11.51
C GLU A 102 2.82 3.64 -10.25
N HIS A 103 2.94 4.84 -9.69
CA HIS A 103 3.61 5.08 -8.40
C HIS A 103 2.99 4.32 -7.21
N LYS A 104 1.80 3.70 -7.37
CA LYS A 104 1.16 2.82 -6.37
C LYS A 104 1.51 1.34 -6.54
N ILE A 105 2.17 0.94 -7.61
CA ILE A 105 2.55 -0.46 -7.83
C ILE A 105 3.46 -1.00 -6.72
N PRO A 106 4.48 -0.27 -6.24
CA PRO A 106 5.31 -0.74 -5.14
C PRO A 106 4.53 -1.05 -3.87
N ASP A 107 3.53 -0.23 -3.52
CA ASP A 107 2.66 -0.48 -2.36
C ASP A 107 1.91 -1.82 -2.50
N ILE A 108 1.42 -2.15 -3.71
CA ILE A 108 0.76 -3.43 -3.99
C ILE A 108 1.74 -4.60 -3.82
N TYR A 109 2.97 -4.48 -4.33
CA TYR A 109 3.98 -5.53 -4.18
C TYR A 109 4.38 -5.75 -2.72
N ILE A 110 4.49 -4.69 -1.92
CA ILE A 110 4.74 -4.79 -0.47
C ILE A 110 3.59 -5.53 0.22
N ASN A 111 2.34 -5.18 -0.10
CA ASN A 111 1.16 -5.86 0.46
C ASN A 111 1.15 -7.36 0.11
N ILE A 112 1.53 -7.72 -1.12
CA ILE A 112 1.65 -9.13 -1.53
C ILE A 112 2.81 -9.81 -0.78
N ALA A 113 3.95 -9.13 -0.62
CA ALA A 113 5.08 -9.65 0.14
C ALA A 113 4.70 -9.98 1.60
N ASP A 114 3.88 -9.14 2.23
CA ASP A 114 3.37 -9.36 3.59
C ASP A 114 2.44 -10.59 3.68
N ILE A 115 1.66 -10.89 2.63
CA ILE A 115 0.91 -12.15 2.56
C ILE A 115 1.87 -13.35 2.54
N TYR A 116 2.94 -13.29 1.74
CA TYR A 116 3.92 -14.38 1.67
C TYR A 116 4.72 -14.54 2.96
N ALA A 117 4.97 -13.45 3.70
CA ALA A 117 5.55 -13.52 5.05
C ALA A 117 4.70 -14.38 5.98
N ARG A 118 3.39 -14.13 6.03
CA ARG A 118 2.46 -14.93 6.86
C ARG A 118 2.35 -16.39 6.45
N LYS A 119 2.58 -16.69 5.17
CA LYS A 119 2.64 -18.06 4.65
C LYS A 119 4.01 -18.72 4.88
N GLY A 120 4.99 -18.04 5.46
CA GLY A 120 6.37 -18.52 5.61
C GLY A 120 7.12 -18.70 4.29
N ALA A 121 6.62 -18.10 3.21
CA ALA A 121 7.15 -18.24 1.86
C ALA A 121 8.14 -17.08 1.56
N TYR A 122 9.26 -17.08 2.27
CA TYR A 122 10.21 -15.96 2.29
C TYR A 122 10.93 -15.72 0.95
N ASP A 123 11.12 -16.74 0.11
CA ASP A 123 11.64 -16.53 -1.25
C ASP A 123 10.68 -15.69 -2.11
N GLN A 124 9.38 -15.95 -2.03
CA GLN A 124 8.36 -15.17 -2.70
C GLN A 124 8.30 -13.75 -2.11
N ARG A 125 8.37 -13.63 -0.78
CA ARG A 125 8.46 -12.33 -0.10
C ARG A 125 9.61 -11.50 -0.65
N ALA A 126 10.82 -12.05 -0.69
CA ALA A 126 12.01 -11.37 -1.24
C ALA A 126 11.83 -10.98 -2.70
N ARG A 127 11.20 -11.84 -3.51
CA ARG A 127 10.91 -11.55 -4.92
C ARG A 127 10.02 -10.30 -5.07
N TYR A 128 8.93 -10.20 -4.30
CA TYR A 128 8.01 -9.07 -4.39
C TYR A 128 8.62 -7.78 -3.87
N PHE A 129 9.41 -7.82 -2.80
CA PHE A 129 10.18 -6.64 -2.36
C PHE A 129 11.18 -6.17 -3.41
N ARG A 130 11.87 -7.09 -4.11
CA ARG A 130 12.78 -6.72 -5.22
C ARG A 130 12.02 -6.12 -6.40
N GLN A 131 10.81 -6.60 -6.70
CA GLN A 131 9.95 -5.97 -7.71
C GLN A 131 9.51 -4.56 -7.29
N ALA A 132 9.15 -4.37 -6.03
CA ALA A 132 8.84 -3.06 -5.48
C ALA A 132 10.04 -2.10 -5.60
N LEU A 133 11.24 -2.57 -5.26
CA LEU A 133 12.47 -1.80 -5.38
C LEU A 133 12.73 -1.37 -6.83
N PHE A 134 12.66 -2.32 -7.77
CA PHE A 134 12.90 -2.05 -9.19
C PHE A 134 11.92 -1.00 -9.75
N VAL A 135 10.63 -1.14 -9.44
CA VAL A 135 9.62 -0.16 -9.90
C VAL A 135 9.82 1.19 -9.24
N SER A 136 10.15 1.24 -7.94
CA SER A 136 10.37 2.49 -7.22
C SER A 136 11.58 3.26 -7.77
N ASP A 137 12.65 2.55 -8.12
CA ASP A 137 13.84 3.12 -8.73
C ASP A 137 13.53 3.65 -10.14
N SER A 138 12.88 2.83 -10.97
CA SER A 138 12.52 3.22 -12.34
C SER A 138 11.56 4.42 -12.42
N LEU A 139 10.73 4.63 -11.40
CA LEU A 139 9.82 5.78 -11.30
C LEU A 139 10.41 6.98 -10.55
N GLY A 140 11.62 6.87 -10.01
CA GLY A 140 12.26 7.94 -9.23
C GLY A 140 11.56 8.27 -7.93
N ILE A 141 10.90 7.29 -7.29
CA ILE A 141 10.13 7.47 -6.03
C ILE A 141 10.78 6.78 -4.83
N MET A 142 12.10 6.52 -4.91
CA MET A 142 12.85 5.85 -3.85
C MET A 142 12.78 6.59 -2.52
N ASP A 143 12.80 7.93 -2.50
CA ASP A 143 12.70 8.73 -1.27
C ASP A 143 11.52 8.32 -0.36
N ARG A 144 10.43 7.89 -0.96
CA ARG A 144 9.25 7.44 -0.24
C ARG A 144 9.29 5.93 0.07
N MET A 145 9.83 5.12 -0.84
CA MET A 145 9.69 3.68 -0.84
C MET A 145 10.89 2.93 -0.29
N SER A 146 12.07 3.56 -0.22
CA SER A 146 13.32 2.92 0.18
C SER A 146 13.24 2.25 1.55
N PHE A 147 12.80 2.97 2.57
CA PHE A 147 12.74 2.43 3.93
C PHE A 147 11.87 1.17 4.07
N PRO A 148 10.56 1.16 3.70
CA PRO A 148 9.75 -0.04 3.86
C PRO A 148 10.26 -1.23 3.04
N ILE A 149 10.88 -0.98 1.86
CA ILE A 149 11.43 -2.03 1.02
C ILE A 149 12.71 -2.60 1.63
N TYR A 150 13.66 -1.77 2.03
CA TYR A 150 14.93 -2.23 2.63
C TYR A 150 14.69 -2.92 3.97
N PHE A 151 13.82 -2.37 4.79
CA PHE A 151 13.44 -2.98 6.05
C PHE A 151 12.80 -4.36 5.83
N GLY A 152 11.82 -4.48 4.92
CA GLY A 152 11.18 -5.74 4.57
C GLY A 152 12.13 -6.78 3.97
N LEU A 153 13.13 -6.35 3.17
CA LEU A 153 14.19 -7.25 2.68
C LEU A 153 15.11 -7.70 3.82
N GLY A 154 15.48 -6.80 4.74
CA GLY A 154 16.28 -7.15 5.92
C GLY A 154 15.62 -8.24 6.76
N GLU A 155 14.33 -8.05 7.11
CA GLU A 155 13.54 -9.07 7.81
C GLU A 155 13.46 -10.39 7.02
N THR A 156 13.24 -10.29 5.70
CA THR A 156 13.09 -11.47 4.85
C THR A 156 14.36 -12.31 4.81
N TYR A 157 15.53 -11.68 4.67
CA TYR A 157 16.81 -12.38 4.65
C TYR A 157 17.22 -12.90 6.03
N MET A 158 16.77 -12.26 7.11
CA MET A 158 16.88 -12.80 8.47
C MET A 158 16.17 -14.16 8.58
N GLU A 159 14.93 -14.26 8.12
CA GLU A 159 14.14 -15.49 8.12
C GLU A 159 14.75 -16.58 7.21
N LEU A 160 15.36 -16.17 6.09
CA LEU A 160 16.11 -17.07 5.19
C LEU A 160 17.48 -17.47 5.74
N ARG A 161 17.89 -16.94 6.92
CA ARG A 161 19.20 -17.12 7.56
C ARG A 161 20.38 -16.65 6.70
N ASP A 162 20.14 -15.73 5.78
CA ASP A 162 21.17 -15.00 5.05
C ASP A 162 21.50 -13.70 5.81
N PHE A 163 22.31 -13.84 6.85
CA PHE A 163 22.61 -12.76 7.78
C PHE A 163 23.40 -11.62 7.13
N ASP A 164 24.22 -11.91 6.11
CA ASP A 164 25.01 -10.91 5.40
C ASP A 164 24.08 -9.98 4.58
N LEU A 165 23.15 -10.56 3.83
CA LEU A 165 22.14 -9.78 3.11
C LEU A 165 21.16 -9.07 4.06
N SER A 166 20.79 -9.71 5.16
CA SER A 166 19.94 -9.09 6.16
C SER A 166 20.59 -7.83 6.73
N ASP A 167 21.84 -7.92 7.19
CA ASP A 167 22.59 -6.77 7.73
C ASP A 167 22.80 -5.68 6.67
N HIS A 168 23.09 -6.07 5.42
CA HIS A 168 23.20 -5.13 4.31
C HIS A 168 21.92 -4.29 4.13
N PHE A 169 20.75 -4.93 4.07
CA PHE A 169 19.49 -4.22 3.87
C PHE A 169 19.05 -3.43 5.09
N TYR A 170 19.32 -3.90 6.30
CA TYR A 170 19.07 -3.11 7.51
C TYR A 170 19.94 -1.86 7.58
N ARG A 171 21.21 -1.91 7.14
CA ARG A 171 22.05 -0.69 7.04
C ARG A 171 21.53 0.29 6.00
N LEU A 172 20.97 -0.20 4.88
CA LEU A 172 20.32 0.68 3.90
C LEU A 172 19.07 1.34 4.50
N ALA A 173 18.23 0.59 5.21
CA ALA A 173 17.06 1.12 5.89
C ALA A 173 17.45 2.16 6.97
N GLU A 174 18.51 1.91 7.73
CA GLU A 174 19.01 2.81 8.77
C GLU A 174 19.43 4.18 8.20
N LYS A 175 20.10 4.21 7.04
CA LYS A 175 20.45 5.46 6.37
C LYS A 175 19.24 6.31 6.00
N GLU A 176 18.13 5.67 5.66
CA GLU A 176 16.87 6.35 5.34
C GLU A 176 16.15 6.90 6.58
N LEU A 177 16.43 6.33 7.76
CA LEU A 177 15.81 6.76 9.03
C LEU A 177 16.28 8.11 9.53
N ASP A 178 17.50 8.55 9.20
CA ASP A 178 18.05 9.82 9.71
C ASP A 178 17.25 11.03 9.26
N SER A 179 16.46 10.90 8.21
CA SER A 179 15.56 11.91 7.67
C SER A 179 14.09 11.74 8.10
N ARG A 180 13.74 10.69 8.90
CA ARG A 180 12.35 10.28 9.11
C ARG A 180 11.85 10.33 10.55
N ASN A 181 10.55 10.03 10.70
CA ASN A 181 9.73 10.13 11.90
C ASN A 181 10.18 9.17 13.03
N LEU A 182 10.07 9.60 14.29
CA LEU A 182 10.36 8.81 15.50
C LEU A 182 9.67 7.45 15.58
N SER A 183 8.46 7.31 15.01
CA SER A 183 7.70 6.05 14.99
C SER A 183 8.38 4.97 14.14
N GLU A 184 8.94 5.34 12.99
CA GLU A 184 9.68 4.41 12.11
C GLU A 184 11.00 3.99 12.75
N LYS A 185 11.69 4.93 13.41
CA LYS A 185 12.92 4.64 14.19
C LYS A 185 12.65 3.64 15.31
N PHE A 186 11.54 3.80 16.02
CA PHE A 186 11.17 2.89 17.10
C PHE A 186 10.88 1.46 16.59
N THR A 187 10.15 1.33 15.50
CA THR A 187 9.84 0.02 14.86
C THR A 187 11.12 -0.66 14.41
N PHE A 188 12.01 0.07 13.74
CA PHE A 188 13.30 -0.43 13.29
C PHE A 188 14.18 -0.93 14.45
N CYS A 189 14.32 -0.14 15.51
CA CYS A 189 15.13 -0.52 16.68
C CYS A 189 14.57 -1.78 17.37
N ASN A 190 13.25 -1.90 17.49
CA ASN A 190 12.63 -3.07 18.10
C ASN A 190 12.84 -4.35 17.27
N SER A 191 12.71 -4.28 15.96
CA SER A 191 12.91 -5.43 15.09
C SER A 191 14.38 -5.91 15.09
N ARG A 192 15.34 -4.97 15.09
CA ARG A 192 16.77 -5.29 15.12
C ARG A 192 17.27 -5.74 16.50
N GLY A 193 16.63 -5.30 17.58
CA GLY A 193 17.00 -5.64 18.96
C GLY A 193 16.49 -7.00 19.45
N ASN A 194 15.68 -7.70 18.67
CA ASN A 194 15.15 -9.02 19.01
C ASN A 194 16.02 -10.20 18.47
N TYR A 195 17.26 -9.93 17.98
CA TYR A 195 18.18 -10.94 17.46
C TYR A 195 19.54 -10.92 18.17
#